data_fd7ddfadd8d20d75c07db1b6716c407a
#
_entry.id   fd7ddfadd8d20d75c07db1b6716c407a
#
_cell.length_a   1.000
_cell.length_b   1.000
_cell.length_c   1.000
_cell.angle_alpha   90.00
_cell.angle_beta   90.00
_cell.angle_gamma   90.00
#
_symmetry.space_group_name_H-M   'P 1'
#
loop_
_entity.id
_entity.type
_entity.pdbx_description
1 polymer ?
#
loop_
_entity_poly.entity_id
_entity_poly.type
_entity_poly.pdbx_seq_one_letter_code
_entity_poly.pdbx_strand_id
1 'polypeptide(L)'
;LMTTTEVDNWPGAAQGIQGPQLMQNLLDQAERFQTKIVFDVIQKVHLDEKPIRLEGDLGVYTCDALIAATGASAKYLGLESETRYKGRGVSGCATCDGFFYRDRPVAVVGGGNAAVEEALYLSQIASVVHLVHRRGTFRAEPILVDRLMSVVKEGKIVLHTPFVVEEVLGNDKGVTGLKLASSEGAEGKE
;
A
#
# COMPACT_ATOMS: atom_id res chain seq x y z
N LEU A 1 1.83 -3.53 -10.73
CA LEU A 1 1.17 -3.07 -11.99
C LEU A 1 0.67 -4.23 -12.86
N MET A 2 1.37 -5.36 -12.97
CA MET A 2 0.92 -6.51 -13.79
C MET A 2 -0.46 -7.07 -13.39
N THR A 3 -0.90 -6.84 -12.16
CA THR A 3 -2.21 -7.27 -11.64
C THR A 3 -3.23 -6.13 -11.51
N THR A 4 -2.82 -4.89 -11.84
CA THR A 4 -3.68 -3.70 -11.75
C THR A 4 -4.52 -3.59 -13.02
N THR A 5 -5.84 -3.45 -12.88
CA THR A 5 -6.75 -3.34 -14.03
C THR A 5 -6.64 -1.97 -14.68
N GLU A 6 -6.85 -0.89 -13.95
CA GLU A 6 -6.77 0.49 -14.45
C GLU A 6 -5.74 1.31 -13.68
N VAL A 7 -5.00 2.14 -14.41
CA VAL A 7 -4.01 3.08 -13.90
C VAL A 7 -4.38 4.47 -14.41
N ASP A 8 -5.04 5.25 -13.57
CA ASP A 8 -5.56 6.58 -13.92
C ASP A 8 -4.58 7.71 -13.61
N ASN A 9 -3.62 7.46 -12.75
CA ASN A 9 -2.65 8.45 -12.27
C ASN A 9 -1.30 8.41 -13.01
N TRP A 10 -1.20 7.73 -14.16
CA TRP A 10 -0.01 7.73 -14.98
C TRP A 10 0.00 8.94 -15.93
N PRO A 11 0.99 9.86 -15.85
CA PRO A 11 1.08 11.00 -16.76
C PRO A 11 1.22 10.54 -18.22
N GLY A 12 0.43 11.13 -19.12
CA GLY A 12 0.40 10.77 -20.53
C GLY A 12 -0.66 9.75 -20.93
N ALA A 13 -1.38 9.16 -19.98
CA ALA A 13 -2.51 8.28 -20.21
C ALA A 13 -3.82 9.00 -19.81
N ALA A 14 -4.25 9.98 -20.60
CA ALA A 14 -5.38 10.85 -20.26
C ALA A 14 -6.74 10.14 -20.06
N GLN A 15 -6.89 8.93 -20.54
CA GLN A 15 -8.10 8.10 -20.40
C GLN A 15 -7.85 6.84 -19.55
N GLY A 16 -6.78 6.87 -18.72
CA GLY A 16 -6.30 5.68 -18.02
C GLY A 16 -5.56 4.69 -18.96
N ILE A 17 -4.95 3.70 -18.37
CA ILE A 17 -4.28 2.61 -19.09
C ILE A 17 -4.35 1.34 -18.24
N GLN A 18 -4.47 0.19 -18.90
CA GLN A 18 -4.39 -1.09 -18.19
C GLN A 18 -2.96 -1.34 -17.70
N GLY A 19 -2.82 -1.79 -16.45
CA GLY A 19 -1.51 -2.03 -15.84
C GLY A 19 -0.56 -2.89 -16.68
N PRO A 20 -0.99 -4.06 -17.20
CA PRO A 20 -0.17 -4.87 -18.11
C PRO A 20 0.26 -4.14 -19.38
N GLN A 21 -0.64 -3.34 -19.98
CA GLN A 21 -0.31 -2.53 -21.16
C GLN A 21 0.73 -1.46 -20.86
N LEU A 22 0.59 -0.77 -19.71
CA LEU A 22 1.59 0.19 -19.26
C LEU A 22 2.97 -0.47 -19.09
N MET A 23 3.00 -1.65 -18.46
CA MET A 23 4.26 -2.39 -18.28
C MET A 23 4.87 -2.82 -19.61
N GLN A 24 4.06 -3.23 -20.60
CA GLN A 24 4.57 -3.54 -21.94
C GLN A 24 5.15 -2.30 -22.62
N ASN A 25 4.46 -1.18 -22.56
CA ASN A 25 4.96 0.08 -23.15
C ASN A 25 6.31 0.52 -22.52
N LEU A 26 6.47 0.33 -21.21
CA LEU A 26 7.73 0.62 -20.51
C LEU A 26 8.86 -0.33 -20.92
N LEU A 27 8.52 -1.62 -21.10
CA LEU A 27 9.48 -2.63 -21.59
C LEU A 27 9.94 -2.29 -23.01
N ASP A 28 9.01 -2.04 -23.93
CA ASP A 28 9.30 -1.69 -25.32
C ASP A 28 10.17 -0.41 -25.41
N GLN A 29 9.90 0.56 -24.54
CA GLN A 29 10.71 1.77 -24.44
C GLN A 29 12.14 1.47 -23.99
N ALA A 30 12.32 0.63 -22.97
CA ALA A 30 13.64 0.25 -22.48
C ALA A 30 14.44 -0.49 -23.58
N GLU A 31 13.81 -1.43 -24.27
CA GLU A 31 14.42 -2.18 -25.37
C GLU A 31 14.81 -1.27 -26.56
N ARG A 32 14.00 -0.26 -26.87
CA ARG A 32 14.33 0.74 -27.88
C ARG A 32 15.66 1.45 -27.60
N PHE A 33 15.99 1.64 -26.32
CA PHE A 33 17.27 2.19 -25.88
C PHE A 33 18.34 1.13 -25.65
N GLN A 34 18.16 -0.08 -26.21
CA GLN A 34 19.10 -1.19 -26.15
C GLN A 34 19.38 -1.69 -24.72
N THR A 35 18.45 -1.46 -23.78
CA THR A 35 18.55 -2.03 -22.45
C THR A 35 18.40 -3.55 -22.55
N LYS A 36 19.38 -4.29 -22.01
CA LYS A 36 19.29 -5.74 -21.92
C LYS A 36 18.33 -6.13 -20.79
N ILE A 37 17.20 -6.70 -21.14
CA ILE A 37 16.23 -7.24 -20.17
C ILE A 37 16.57 -8.71 -19.92
N VAL A 38 16.68 -9.06 -18.65
CA VAL A 38 16.88 -10.46 -18.20
C VAL A 38 15.76 -10.82 -17.24
N PHE A 39 14.97 -11.82 -17.63
CA PHE A 39 13.90 -12.34 -16.78
C PHE A 39 14.47 -13.38 -15.82
N ASP A 40 14.88 -12.92 -14.65
CA ASP A 40 15.44 -13.77 -13.59
C ASP A 40 15.00 -13.25 -12.21
N VAL A 41 15.08 -14.09 -11.20
CA VAL A 41 14.80 -13.73 -9.80
C VAL A 41 16.12 -13.68 -9.06
N ILE A 42 16.51 -12.50 -8.61
CA ILE A 42 17.73 -12.32 -7.82
C ILE A 42 17.50 -12.80 -6.40
N GLN A 43 18.26 -13.80 -5.99
CA GLN A 43 18.19 -14.42 -4.68
C GLN A 43 19.15 -13.79 -3.66
N LYS A 44 20.30 -13.29 -4.16
CA LYS A 44 21.33 -12.72 -3.29
C LYS A 44 22.10 -11.59 -3.97
N VAL A 45 22.47 -10.59 -3.18
CA VAL A 45 23.28 -9.45 -3.63
C VAL A 45 24.50 -9.31 -2.71
N HIS A 46 25.67 -9.18 -3.30
CA HIS A 46 26.96 -9.00 -2.62
C HIS A 46 27.43 -7.56 -2.85
N LEU A 47 27.03 -6.66 -1.95
CA LEU A 47 27.33 -5.23 -2.06
C LEU A 47 28.77 -4.88 -1.67
N ASP A 48 29.44 -5.76 -0.97
CA ASP A 48 30.83 -5.67 -0.52
C ASP A 48 31.84 -6.04 -1.61
N GLU A 49 31.39 -6.68 -2.68
CA GLU A 49 32.23 -7.02 -3.84
C GLU A 49 32.31 -5.88 -4.85
N LYS A 50 33.42 -5.82 -5.59
CA LYS A 50 33.64 -4.90 -6.73
C LYS A 50 34.20 -5.67 -7.93
N PRO A 51 33.43 -5.79 -9.05
CA PRO A 51 32.07 -5.30 -9.25
C PRO A 51 31.05 -5.94 -8.32
N ILE A 52 29.94 -5.26 -8.07
CA ILE A 52 28.81 -5.81 -7.27
C ILE A 52 28.32 -7.10 -7.95
N ARG A 53 28.16 -8.17 -7.18
CA ARG A 53 27.73 -9.46 -7.72
C ARG A 53 26.31 -9.79 -7.25
N LEU A 54 25.48 -10.27 -8.19
CA LEU A 54 24.11 -10.70 -7.95
C LEU A 54 23.98 -12.18 -8.36
N GLU A 55 23.35 -12.97 -7.53
CA GLU A 55 23.04 -14.38 -7.80
C GLU A 55 21.54 -14.49 -8.11
N GLY A 56 21.21 -14.89 -9.31
CA GLY A 56 19.85 -15.20 -9.75
C GLY A 56 19.64 -16.70 -9.91
N ASP A 57 18.39 -17.08 -10.18
CA ASP A 57 18.02 -18.49 -10.41
C ASP A 57 18.66 -19.04 -11.71
N LEU A 58 18.86 -18.17 -12.69
CA LEU A 58 19.37 -18.53 -14.01
C LEU A 58 20.86 -18.23 -14.18
N GLY A 59 21.47 -17.41 -13.32
CA GLY A 59 22.87 -17.06 -13.46
C GLY A 59 23.40 -16.07 -12.46
N VAL A 60 24.66 -15.68 -12.69
CA VAL A 60 25.38 -14.68 -11.90
C VAL A 60 25.58 -13.44 -12.75
N TYR A 61 25.30 -12.28 -12.19
CA TYR A 61 25.42 -10.98 -12.85
C TYR A 61 26.37 -10.10 -12.06
N THR A 62 27.07 -9.21 -12.78
CA THR A 62 27.94 -8.21 -12.15
C THR A 62 27.64 -6.82 -12.68
N CYS A 63 27.79 -5.80 -11.82
CA CYS A 63 27.60 -4.40 -12.20
C CYS A 63 28.47 -3.48 -11.33
N ASP A 64 28.77 -2.31 -11.89
CA ASP A 64 29.48 -1.25 -11.16
C ASP A 64 28.55 -0.44 -10.26
N ALA A 65 27.27 -0.34 -10.65
CA ALA A 65 26.23 0.33 -9.90
C ALA A 65 24.91 -0.49 -9.93
N LEU A 66 24.17 -0.48 -8.85
CA LEU A 66 22.90 -1.19 -8.70
C LEU A 66 21.78 -0.24 -8.30
N ILE A 67 20.65 -0.31 -9.00
CA ILE A 67 19.39 0.33 -8.60
C ILE A 67 18.41 -0.77 -8.18
N ALA A 68 18.07 -0.82 -6.88
CA ALA A 68 17.05 -1.73 -6.38
C ALA A 68 15.66 -1.09 -6.57
N ALA A 69 14.91 -1.59 -7.56
CA ALA A 69 13.57 -1.13 -7.90
C ALA A 69 12.54 -2.27 -7.82
N THR A 70 12.56 -2.99 -6.71
CA THR A 70 11.79 -4.23 -6.49
C THR A 70 10.29 -4.03 -6.26
N GLY A 71 9.85 -2.78 -6.21
CA GLY A 71 8.46 -2.43 -5.92
C GLY A 71 8.08 -2.68 -4.46
N ALA A 72 6.79 -2.70 -4.20
CA ALA A 72 6.22 -2.96 -2.90
C ALA A 72 4.95 -3.81 -3.03
N SER A 73 4.68 -4.60 -2.02
CA SER A 73 3.42 -5.34 -1.87
C SER A 73 2.67 -4.81 -0.65
N ALA A 74 1.37 -4.59 -0.82
CA ALA A 74 0.52 -4.22 0.30
C ALA A 74 0.48 -5.34 1.33
N LYS A 75 0.59 -4.97 2.61
CA LYS A 75 0.35 -5.90 3.71
C LYS A 75 -1.13 -5.90 4.04
N TYR A 76 -1.75 -7.04 3.79
CA TYR A 76 -3.13 -7.28 4.16
C TYR A 76 -3.25 -7.87 5.56
N LEU A 77 -4.45 -7.83 6.15
CA LEU A 77 -4.72 -8.36 7.48
C LEU A 77 -4.77 -9.90 7.49
N GLY A 78 -5.00 -10.50 6.32
CA GLY A 78 -5.12 -11.95 6.17
C GLY A 78 -6.52 -12.48 6.49
N LEU A 79 -7.54 -11.62 6.56
CA LEU A 79 -8.91 -12.02 6.79
C LEU A 79 -9.56 -12.50 5.50
N GLU A 80 -10.37 -13.56 5.59
CA GLU A 80 -11.14 -14.05 4.44
C GLU A 80 -12.11 -12.97 3.92
N SER A 81 -12.77 -12.26 4.84
CA SER A 81 -13.65 -11.13 4.52
C SER A 81 -12.91 -10.00 3.79
N GLU A 82 -11.67 -9.69 4.16
CA GLU A 82 -10.83 -8.72 3.47
C GLU A 82 -10.58 -9.17 2.02
N THR A 83 -10.21 -10.42 1.82
CA THR A 83 -9.94 -10.99 0.49
C THR A 83 -11.18 -10.93 -0.41
N ARG A 84 -12.37 -11.19 0.15
CA ARG A 84 -13.65 -11.12 -0.55
C ARG A 84 -13.95 -9.76 -1.15
N TYR A 85 -13.49 -8.67 -0.51
CA TYR A 85 -13.79 -7.31 -0.94
C TYR A 85 -12.62 -6.57 -1.58
N LYS A 86 -11.51 -7.24 -1.91
CA LYS A 86 -10.41 -6.66 -2.69
C LYS A 86 -10.92 -6.14 -4.03
N GLY A 87 -10.59 -4.87 -4.35
CA GLY A 87 -11.10 -4.17 -5.54
C GLY A 87 -12.58 -3.75 -5.46
N ARG A 88 -13.26 -4.02 -4.32
CA ARG A 88 -14.65 -3.63 -4.09
C ARG A 88 -14.84 -2.94 -2.73
N GLY A 89 -13.87 -2.09 -2.37
CA GLY A 89 -13.84 -1.34 -1.12
C GLY A 89 -12.67 -1.65 -0.21
N VAL A 90 -11.91 -2.72 -0.47
CA VAL A 90 -10.62 -3.00 0.18
C VAL A 90 -9.51 -2.71 -0.81
N SER A 91 -8.63 -1.80 -0.45
CA SER A 91 -7.45 -1.38 -1.22
C SER A 91 -6.19 -1.41 -0.33
N GLY A 92 -5.04 -1.60 -0.95
CA GLY A 92 -3.73 -1.46 -0.33
C GLY A 92 -2.99 -0.17 -0.74
N CYS A 93 -3.67 0.77 -1.40
CA CYS A 93 -3.07 2.01 -1.89
C CYS A 93 -4.08 3.17 -1.84
N ALA A 94 -3.94 4.04 -0.85
CA ALA A 94 -4.84 5.17 -0.69
C ALA A 94 -4.72 6.20 -1.82
N THR A 95 -3.52 6.43 -2.33
CA THR A 95 -3.29 7.39 -3.43
C THR A 95 -3.79 6.88 -4.78
N CYS A 96 -3.88 5.55 -4.96
CA CYS A 96 -4.41 4.95 -6.17
C CYS A 96 -5.94 5.02 -6.22
N ASP A 97 -6.59 4.63 -5.13
CA ASP A 97 -8.03 4.34 -5.10
C ASP A 97 -8.84 5.38 -4.30
N GLY A 98 -8.18 6.21 -3.50
CA GLY A 98 -8.85 7.15 -2.58
C GLY A 98 -9.81 8.12 -3.27
N PHE A 99 -9.52 8.50 -4.51
CA PHE A 99 -10.38 9.40 -5.30
C PHE A 99 -11.79 8.84 -5.51
N PHE A 100 -11.95 7.52 -5.68
CA PHE A 100 -13.25 6.88 -5.88
C PHE A 100 -14.14 6.89 -4.62
N TYR A 101 -13.56 7.24 -3.48
CA TYR A 101 -14.24 7.34 -2.18
C TYR A 101 -14.36 8.79 -1.68
N ARG A 102 -14.28 9.77 -2.58
CA ARG A 102 -14.51 11.18 -2.26
C ARG A 102 -15.87 11.36 -1.55
N ASP A 103 -15.86 12.18 -0.49
CA ASP A 103 -17.04 12.50 0.33
C ASP A 103 -17.71 11.27 0.99
N ARG A 104 -17.02 10.12 1.04
CA ARG A 104 -17.47 8.92 1.74
C ARG A 104 -16.63 8.67 2.99
N PRO A 105 -17.19 8.00 4.02
CA PRO A 105 -16.40 7.51 5.13
C PRO A 105 -15.46 6.39 4.66
N VAL A 106 -14.22 6.42 5.11
CA VAL A 106 -13.20 5.40 4.82
C VAL A 106 -12.52 4.95 6.11
N ALA A 107 -11.93 3.77 6.09
CA ALA A 107 -11.11 3.27 7.18
C ALA A 107 -9.69 3.00 6.71
N VAL A 108 -8.72 3.35 7.56
CA VAL A 108 -7.30 3.00 7.41
C VAL A 108 -6.90 2.11 8.58
N VAL A 109 -6.16 1.05 8.31
CA VAL A 109 -5.72 0.11 9.34
C VAL A 109 -4.21 0.11 9.43
N GLY A 110 -3.68 0.51 10.59
CA GLY A 110 -2.25 0.54 10.84
C GLY A 110 -1.84 1.62 11.84
N GLY A 111 -0.54 1.72 12.12
CA GLY A 111 -0.01 2.71 13.08
C GLY A 111 1.46 3.04 12.81
N GLY A 112 1.99 2.69 11.65
CA GLY A 112 3.29 3.13 11.13
C GLY A 112 3.15 4.31 10.19
N ASN A 113 4.28 4.80 9.65
CA ASN A 113 4.34 5.96 8.76
C ASN A 113 3.32 5.86 7.62
N ALA A 114 3.34 4.78 6.84
CA ALA A 114 2.44 4.61 5.70
C ALA A 114 0.95 4.78 6.08
N ALA A 115 0.49 4.13 7.15
CA ALA A 115 -0.90 4.23 7.56
C ALA A 115 -1.29 5.64 8.03
N VAL A 116 -0.39 6.34 8.73
CA VAL A 116 -0.63 7.72 9.17
C VAL A 116 -0.62 8.68 8.00
N GLU A 117 0.33 8.55 7.07
CA GLU A 117 0.40 9.36 5.84
C GLU A 117 -0.85 9.16 4.97
N GLU A 118 -1.28 7.90 4.78
CA GLU A 118 -2.50 7.57 4.03
C GLU A 118 -3.76 8.13 4.70
N ALA A 119 -3.86 8.06 6.04
CA ALA A 119 -4.97 8.64 6.77
C ALA A 119 -5.01 10.18 6.63
N LEU A 120 -3.86 10.84 6.71
CA LEU A 120 -3.72 12.28 6.48
C LEU A 120 -4.10 12.67 5.05
N TYR A 121 -3.65 11.91 4.06
CA TYR A 121 -4.05 12.12 2.65
C TYR A 121 -5.56 11.97 2.47
N LEU A 122 -6.13 10.85 2.93
CA LEU A 122 -7.55 10.58 2.79
C LEU A 122 -8.44 11.58 3.53
N SER A 123 -7.95 12.20 4.62
CA SER A 123 -8.69 13.25 5.34
C SER A 123 -8.96 14.51 4.51
N GLN A 124 -8.26 14.66 3.37
CA GLN A 124 -8.49 15.78 2.45
C GLN A 124 -9.60 15.50 1.44
N ILE A 125 -9.99 14.24 1.25
CA ILE A 125 -10.92 13.83 0.20
C ILE A 125 -12.14 13.07 0.72
N ALA A 126 -11.99 12.28 1.77
CA ALA A 126 -13.09 11.54 2.41
C ALA A 126 -13.91 12.43 3.34
N SER A 127 -15.17 12.05 3.60
CA SER A 127 -16.00 12.75 4.59
C SER A 127 -15.48 12.60 6.02
N VAL A 128 -14.95 11.44 6.34
CA VAL A 128 -14.28 11.11 7.62
C VAL A 128 -13.37 9.90 7.41
N VAL A 129 -12.24 9.88 8.10
CA VAL A 129 -11.33 8.73 8.13
C VAL A 129 -11.37 8.06 9.50
N HIS A 130 -11.66 6.77 9.53
CA HIS A 130 -11.56 5.94 10.72
C HIS A 130 -10.19 5.26 10.76
N LEU A 131 -9.27 5.70 11.63
CA LEU A 131 -7.94 5.09 11.76
C LEU A 131 -7.96 4.04 12.87
N VAL A 132 -7.83 2.77 12.48
CA VAL A 132 -7.84 1.62 13.38
C VAL A 132 -6.42 1.17 13.66
N HIS A 133 -6.04 1.13 14.95
CA HIS A 133 -4.71 0.66 15.35
C HIS A 133 -4.79 -0.21 16.60
N ARG A 134 -4.07 -1.34 16.57
CA ARG A 134 -4.08 -2.36 17.63
C ARG A 134 -3.41 -1.95 18.95
N ARG A 135 -2.66 -0.85 18.97
CA ARG A 135 -1.96 -0.35 20.15
C ARG A 135 -2.45 1.06 20.51
N GLY A 136 -2.28 1.44 21.78
CA GLY A 136 -2.58 2.80 22.22
C GLY A 136 -1.60 3.86 21.73
N THR A 137 -0.45 3.46 21.16
CA THR A 137 0.61 4.36 20.67
C THR A 137 0.97 4.05 19.23
N PHE A 138 1.21 5.09 18.44
CA PHE A 138 1.65 4.97 17.05
C PHE A 138 3.17 4.75 16.97
N ARG A 139 3.61 4.00 15.95
CA ARG A 139 5.03 3.81 15.62
C ARG A 139 5.50 4.73 14.49
N ALA A 140 4.62 5.59 14.00
CA ALA A 140 4.95 6.61 13.02
C ALA A 140 5.90 7.64 13.64
N GLU A 141 6.61 8.37 12.80
CA GLU A 141 7.49 9.45 13.21
C GLU A 141 6.73 10.53 14.00
N PRO A 142 7.34 11.14 15.02
CA PRO A 142 6.68 12.13 15.89
C PRO A 142 5.98 13.24 15.11
N ILE A 143 6.61 13.75 14.05
CA ILE A 143 6.03 14.82 13.21
C ILE A 143 4.73 14.38 12.50
N LEU A 144 4.63 13.12 12.11
CA LEU A 144 3.42 12.56 11.50
C LEU A 144 2.32 12.37 12.55
N VAL A 145 2.70 11.93 13.76
CA VAL A 145 1.76 11.77 14.87
C VAL A 145 1.21 13.13 15.29
N ASP A 146 2.04 14.18 15.38
CA ASP A 146 1.59 15.54 15.70
C ASP A 146 0.59 16.07 14.66
N ARG A 147 0.85 15.87 13.38
CA ARG A 147 -0.08 16.21 12.30
C ARG A 147 -1.38 15.42 12.39
N LEU A 148 -1.28 14.10 12.64
CA LEU A 148 -2.44 13.24 12.85
C LEU A 148 -3.33 13.78 13.96
N MET A 149 -2.76 14.09 15.13
CA MET A 149 -3.50 14.60 16.28
C MET A 149 -4.15 15.97 16.02
N SER A 150 -3.54 16.79 15.17
CA SER A 150 -4.14 18.05 14.73
C SER A 150 -5.41 17.80 13.91
N VAL A 151 -5.35 16.90 12.94
CA VAL A 151 -6.49 16.55 12.08
C VAL A 151 -7.59 15.80 12.83
N VAL A 152 -7.21 15.01 13.87
CA VAL A 152 -8.18 14.39 14.80
C VAL A 152 -8.97 15.47 15.55
N LYS A 153 -8.32 16.53 16.03
CA LYS A 153 -9.00 17.67 16.70
C LYS A 153 -9.96 18.41 15.77
N GLU A 154 -9.70 18.44 14.47
CA GLU A 154 -10.59 18.98 13.46
C GLU A 154 -11.83 18.09 13.18
N GLY A 155 -11.86 16.88 13.72
CA GLY A 155 -12.95 15.92 13.52
C GLY A 155 -12.92 15.17 12.18
N LYS A 156 -11.87 15.34 11.37
CA LYS A 156 -11.73 14.66 10.06
C LYS A 156 -11.20 13.23 10.18
N ILE A 157 -10.49 12.93 11.26
CA ILE A 157 -10.02 11.58 11.57
C ILE A 157 -10.56 11.16 12.94
N VAL A 158 -11.11 9.96 13.00
CA VAL A 158 -11.58 9.30 14.24
C VAL A 158 -10.64 8.14 14.55
N LEU A 159 -10.04 8.15 15.73
CA LEU A 159 -9.14 7.09 16.17
C LEU A 159 -9.93 5.94 16.82
N HIS A 160 -9.60 4.73 16.41
CA HIS A 160 -10.03 3.49 17.03
C HIS A 160 -8.79 2.76 17.56
N THR A 161 -8.41 3.06 18.78
CA THR A 161 -7.27 2.47 19.48
C THR A 161 -7.68 2.09 20.91
N PRO A 162 -7.27 0.98 21.46
CA PRO A 162 -6.56 -0.14 20.86
C PRO A 162 -7.54 -1.17 20.26
N PHE A 163 -7.68 -1.21 18.97
CA PHE A 163 -8.63 -2.11 18.29
C PHE A 163 -7.99 -2.81 17.09
N VAL A 164 -8.48 -4.00 16.78
CA VAL A 164 -8.19 -4.76 15.57
C VAL A 164 -9.46 -4.94 14.74
N VAL A 165 -9.29 -5.09 13.43
CA VAL A 165 -10.39 -5.48 12.56
C VAL A 165 -10.58 -6.99 12.69
N GLU A 166 -11.77 -7.39 13.11
CA GLU A 166 -12.18 -8.79 13.18
C GLU A 166 -12.79 -9.26 11.87
N GLU A 167 -13.57 -8.39 11.22
CA GLU A 167 -14.25 -8.71 9.98
C GLU A 167 -14.48 -7.45 9.14
N VAL A 168 -14.36 -7.60 7.82
CA VAL A 168 -14.80 -6.61 6.84
C VAL A 168 -16.23 -6.93 6.44
N LEU A 169 -17.15 -6.02 6.73
CA LEU A 169 -18.56 -6.15 6.43
C LEU A 169 -18.88 -5.59 5.05
N GLY A 170 -19.78 -6.22 4.33
CA GLY A 170 -20.15 -5.75 3.01
C GLY A 170 -21.29 -6.56 2.39
N ASN A 171 -21.69 -6.14 1.20
CA ASN A 171 -22.73 -6.76 0.38
C ASN A 171 -22.25 -6.86 -1.09
N ASP A 172 -23.16 -7.14 -2.01
CA ASP A 172 -22.84 -7.28 -3.44
C ASP A 172 -22.29 -5.99 -4.07
N LYS A 173 -22.52 -4.81 -3.44
CA LYS A 173 -22.01 -3.51 -3.91
C LYS A 173 -20.64 -3.16 -3.33
N GLY A 174 -20.10 -3.96 -2.39
CA GLY A 174 -18.80 -3.75 -1.75
C GLY A 174 -18.86 -3.60 -0.24
N VAL A 175 -17.81 -2.99 0.33
CA VAL A 175 -17.66 -2.77 1.78
C VAL A 175 -18.73 -1.82 2.31
N THR A 176 -19.32 -2.17 3.45
CA THR A 176 -20.30 -1.33 4.17
C THR A 176 -19.84 -0.94 5.58
N GLY A 177 -18.81 -1.61 6.12
CA GLY A 177 -18.32 -1.34 7.46
C GLY A 177 -17.22 -2.31 7.90
N LEU A 178 -16.80 -2.12 9.16
CA LEU A 178 -15.84 -2.98 9.82
C LEU A 178 -16.39 -3.43 11.17
N LYS A 179 -16.15 -4.67 11.52
CA LYS A 179 -16.32 -5.17 12.88
C LYS A 179 -14.98 -5.08 13.59
N LEU A 180 -14.96 -4.37 14.73
CA LEU A 180 -13.75 -4.15 15.52
C LEU A 180 -13.83 -4.96 16.81
N ALA A 181 -12.69 -5.48 17.25
CA ALA A 181 -12.51 -6.09 18.56
C ALA A 181 -11.42 -5.32 19.34
N SER A 182 -11.60 -5.20 20.66
CA SER A 182 -10.54 -4.63 21.50
C SER A 182 -9.32 -5.54 21.49
N SER A 183 -8.16 -4.93 21.39
CA SER A 183 -6.87 -5.62 21.53
C SER A 183 -6.33 -5.56 22.96
N GLU A 184 -7.05 -4.96 23.91
CA GLU A 184 -6.71 -5.00 25.33
C GLU A 184 -6.80 -6.44 25.84
N GLY A 185 -5.66 -7.01 26.27
CA GLY A 185 -5.56 -8.42 26.70
C GLY A 185 -4.86 -9.35 25.69
N ALA A 186 -4.56 -8.90 24.48
CA ALA A 186 -3.78 -9.66 23.48
C ALA A 186 -2.27 -9.40 23.54
N GLU A 187 -1.78 -8.53 24.43
CA GLU A 187 -0.36 -8.31 24.68
C GLU A 187 0.21 -9.47 25.50
N GLY A 188 0.68 -10.51 24.82
CA GLY A 188 1.33 -11.65 25.50
C GLY A 188 1.48 -12.92 24.68
N LYS A 189 1.22 -12.91 23.40
CA LYS A 189 1.53 -14.03 22.51
C LYS A 189 2.30 -13.52 21.29
N GLU A 190 3.62 -13.42 21.43
CA GLU A 190 4.56 -13.52 20.32
C GLU A 190 4.80 -14.99 19.96
#